data_46931f66885ae3db2e6f688f55ae56b0
#
_entry.id   46931f66885ae3db2e6f688f55ae56b0
#
_cell.length_a   1.000
_cell.length_b   1.000
_cell.length_c   1.000
_cell.angle_alpha   90.00
_cell.angle_beta   90.00
_cell.angle_gamma   90.00
#
_symmetry.space_group_name_H-M   'P 1'
#
loop_
_entity.id
_entity.type
_entity.pdbx_description
1 polymer ?
#
loop_
_entity_poly.entity_id
_entity_poly.type
_entity_poly.pdbx_seq_one_letter_code
_entity_poly.pdbx_strand_id
1 'polypeptide(L)'
;DGELAVIDFKTSTKEKKESWIENYFVQETAYAAMYYERSGVKVDKIVTIIATEEGGMQIFEKYDLDYYYVLLEEYIQEFMQSIK
;
A
#
# COMPACT_ATOMS: atom_id res chain seq x y z
N ASP A 1 -9.81 -16.12 -8.41
CA ASP A 1 -11.12 -15.90 -8.88
C ASP A 1 -11.35 -14.50 -9.43
N GLY A 2 -10.42 -13.93 -10.09
CA GLY A 2 -10.59 -12.74 -10.86
C GLY A 2 -10.17 -11.45 -10.20
N GLU A 3 -9.91 -11.46 -8.93
CA GLU A 3 -9.39 -10.27 -8.26
C GLU A 3 -7.88 -10.22 -8.35
N LEU A 4 -7.36 -9.04 -8.64
CA LEU A 4 -5.92 -8.83 -8.70
C LEU A 4 -5.50 -7.99 -7.50
N ALA A 5 -4.46 -8.44 -6.80
CA ALA A 5 -4.03 -7.79 -5.58
C ALA A 5 -2.53 -7.53 -5.60
N VAL A 6 -2.12 -6.41 -5.00
CA VAL A 6 -0.73 -6.19 -4.64
C VAL A 6 -0.57 -6.67 -3.19
N ILE A 7 0.34 -7.61 -2.98
CA ILE A 7 0.56 -8.19 -1.66
C ILE A 7 1.97 -7.86 -1.22
N ASP A 8 2.09 -7.31 -0.02
CA ASP A 8 3.38 -6.93 0.54
C ASP A 8 3.57 -7.61 1.89
N PHE A 9 4.74 -8.21 2.10
CA PHE A 9 5.08 -8.86 3.37
C PHE A 9 6.06 -8.00 4.14
N LYS A 10 5.75 -7.76 5.40
CA LYS A 10 6.60 -6.98 6.30
C LYS A 10 6.85 -7.77 7.56
N THR A 11 7.97 -7.50 8.23
CA THR A 11 8.24 -8.07 9.54
C THR A 11 8.32 -6.94 10.55
N SER A 12 7.96 -7.25 11.80
CA SER A 12 7.99 -6.27 12.87
C SER A 12 8.24 -6.97 14.19
N THR A 13 8.84 -6.24 15.13
CA THR A 13 9.04 -6.80 16.47
C THR A 13 7.73 -6.88 17.22
N LYS A 14 6.83 -5.93 16.99
CA LYS A 14 5.54 -5.84 17.67
C LYS A 14 4.44 -5.57 16.67
N GLU A 15 3.21 -5.79 17.11
CA GLU A 15 2.06 -5.47 16.30
C GLU A 15 2.01 -3.98 16.00
N LYS A 16 1.50 -3.66 14.82
CA LYS A 16 1.36 -2.28 14.37
C LYS A 16 -0.10 -1.89 14.34
N LYS A 17 -0.38 -0.64 14.72
CA LYS A 17 -1.71 -0.08 14.51
C LYS A 17 -1.87 0.31 13.05
N GLU A 18 -3.08 0.14 12.54
CA GLU A 18 -3.34 0.44 11.14
C GLU A 18 -2.97 1.89 10.79
N SER A 19 -3.23 2.82 11.70
CA SER A 19 -2.93 4.22 11.45
C SER A 19 -1.42 4.50 11.36
N TRP A 20 -0.59 3.60 11.88
CA TRP A 20 0.86 3.77 11.83
C TRP A 20 1.45 3.31 10.51
N ILE A 21 0.71 2.52 9.73
CA ILE A 21 1.25 1.91 8.52
C ILE A 21 0.55 2.40 7.26
N GLU A 22 -0.13 3.54 7.36
CA GLU A 22 -0.80 4.10 6.20
C GLU A 22 0.17 4.31 5.05
N ASN A 23 1.42 4.64 5.35
CA ASN A 23 2.43 4.81 4.31
C ASN A 23 2.68 3.51 3.53
N TYR A 24 2.50 2.35 4.17
CA TYR A 24 2.61 1.08 3.44
C TYR A 24 1.52 0.98 2.39
N PHE A 25 0.30 1.40 2.74
CA PHE A 25 -0.82 1.34 1.80
C PHE A 25 -0.59 2.27 0.63
N VAL A 26 -0.05 3.47 0.89
CA VAL A 26 0.27 4.42 -0.18
C VAL A 26 1.35 3.84 -1.09
N GLN A 27 2.37 3.22 -0.51
CA GLN A 27 3.44 2.62 -1.29
C GLN A 27 2.92 1.49 -2.16
N GLU A 28 2.06 0.64 -1.62
CA GLU A 28 1.48 -0.46 -2.37
C GLU A 28 0.57 0.06 -3.48
N THR A 29 -0.12 1.18 -3.23
CA THR A 29 -0.95 1.80 -4.25
C THR A 29 -0.07 2.34 -5.38
N ALA A 30 1.12 2.83 -5.06
CA ALA A 30 2.05 3.27 -6.10
C ALA A 30 2.45 2.09 -7.01
N TYR A 31 2.69 0.93 -6.42
CA TYR A 31 2.98 -0.26 -7.23
C TYR A 31 1.79 -0.63 -8.10
N ALA A 32 0.58 -0.54 -7.56
CA ALA A 32 -0.62 -0.83 -8.32
C ALA A 32 -0.76 0.11 -9.51
N ALA A 33 -0.45 1.40 -9.30
CA ALA A 33 -0.52 2.39 -10.37
C ALA A 33 0.50 2.10 -11.46
N MET A 34 1.71 1.73 -11.07
CA MET A 34 2.75 1.41 -12.04
C MET A 34 2.39 0.17 -12.85
N TYR A 35 1.81 -0.81 -12.19
CA TYR A 35 1.38 -2.03 -12.86
C TYR A 35 0.29 -1.72 -13.89
N TYR A 36 -0.67 -0.87 -13.50
CA TYR A 36 -1.73 -0.47 -14.41
C TYR A 36 -1.17 0.25 -15.63
N GLU A 37 -0.20 1.14 -15.41
CA GLU A 37 0.41 1.87 -16.50
C GLU A 37 1.07 0.95 -17.51
N ARG A 38 1.72 -0.11 -17.00
CA ARG A 38 2.46 -1.01 -17.88
C ARG A 38 1.60 -2.06 -18.56
N SER A 39 0.60 -2.56 -17.85
CA SER A 39 -0.16 -3.71 -18.32
C SER A 39 -1.57 -3.35 -18.77
N GLY A 40 -2.08 -2.20 -18.38
CA GLY A 40 -3.47 -1.83 -18.62
C GLY A 40 -4.45 -2.58 -17.74
N VAL A 41 -3.95 -3.34 -16.76
CA VAL A 41 -4.81 -4.15 -15.89
C VAL A 41 -4.92 -3.46 -14.53
N LYS A 42 -6.17 -3.23 -14.09
CA LYS A 42 -6.43 -2.54 -12.85
C LYS A 42 -6.32 -3.49 -11.66
N VAL A 43 -5.62 -3.03 -10.62
CA VAL A 43 -5.52 -3.79 -9.38
C VAL A 43 -6.73 -3.47 -8.52
N ASP A 44 -7.33 -4.51 -7.92
CA ASP A 44 -8.58 -4.35 -7.18
C ASP A 44 -8.35 -4.03 -5.72
N LYS A 45 -7.25 -4.50 -5.15
CA LYS A 45 -7.01 -4.31 -3.73
C LYS A 45 -5.52 -4.38 -3.41
N ILE A 46 -5.17 -3.86 -2.24
CA ILE A 46 -3.82 -3.99 -1.71
C ILE A 46 -3.91 -4.76 -0.39
N VAL A 47 -2.90 -5.57 -0.11
CA VAL A 47 -2.85 -6.41 1.08
C VAL A 47 -1.49 -6.25 1.73
N THR A 48 -1.48 -5.93 3.01
CA THR A 48 -0.26 -5.87 3.80
C THR A 48 -0.30 -6.97 4.86
N ILE A 49 0.70 -7.83 4.84
CA ILE A 49 0.80 -8.92 5.81
C ILE A 49 2.03 -8.65 6.67
N ILE A 50 1.81 -8.51 7.98
CA ILE A 50 2.90 -8.21 8.91
C ILE A 50 3.08 -9.38 9.86
N ALA A 51 4.25 -10.02 9.81
CA ALA A 51 4.60 -11.08 10.74
C ALA A 51 5.36 -10.46 11.90
N THR A 52 4.93 -10.73 13.12
CA THR A 52 5.59 -10.21 14.30
C THR A 52 6.49 -11.25 14.92
N GLU A 53 7.53 -10.78 15.62
CA GLU A 53 8.46 -11.70 16.28
C GLU A 53 7.81 -12.44 17.44
N GLU A 54 6.68 -11.92 17.90
CA GLU A 54 5.93 -12.57 18.98
C GLU A 54 5.10 -13.74 18.47
N GLY A 55 5.16 -14.02 17.16
CA GLY A 55 4.43 -15.14 16.59
C GLY A 55 3.08 -14.78 16.01
N GLY A 56 2.72 -13.50 16.04
CA GLY A 56 1.46 -13.06 15.49
C GLY A 56 1.56 -12.71 14.02
N MET A 57 0.40 -12.55 13.41
CA MET A 57 0.32 -12.13 12.02
C MET A 57 -0.85 -11.17 11.87
N GLN A 58 -0.59 -10.05 11.23
CA GLN A 58 -1.63 -9.05 10.95
C GLN A 58 -1.83 -8.98 9.45
N ILE A 59 -3.10 -8.93 9.04
CA ILE A 59 -3.44 -8.85 7.62
C ILE A 59 -4.36 -7.65 7.43
N PHE A 60 -3.94 -6.73 6.58
CA PHE A 60 -4.71 -5.53 6.27
C PHE A 60 -5.04 -5.55 4.78
N GLU A 61 -6.33 -5.57 4.45
CA GLU A 61 -6.79 -5.53 3.07
C GLU A 61 -7.52 -4.21 2.82
N LYS A 62 -7.13 -3.54 1.75
CA LYS A 62 -7.74 -2.26 1.39
C LYS A 62 -8.26 -2.31 -0.03
N TYR A 63 -9.52 -1.97 -0.19
CA TYR A 63 -10.17 -1.90 -1.50
C TYR A 63 -10.37 -0.46 -1.95
N ASP A 64 -10.18 0.50 -1.03
CA ASP A 64 -10.43 1.92 -1.30
C ASP A 64 -9.18 2.56 -1.89
N LEU A 65 -8.79 2.10 -3.08
CA LEU A 65 -7.56 2.56 -3.69
C LEU A 65 -7.63 4.02 -4.12
N ASP A 66 -8.83 4.52 -4.42
CA ASP A 66 -8.96 5.93 -4.81
C ASP A 66 -8.49 6.85 -3.70
N TYR A 67 -8.79 6.50 -2.45
CA TYR A 67 -8.33 7.28 -1.32
C TYR A 67 -6.80 7.34 -1.28
N TYR A 68 -6.17 6.20 -1.49
CA TYR A 68 -4.70 6.12 -1.44
C TYR A 68 -4.05 6.75 -2.66
N TYR A 69 -4.73 6.74 -3.81
CA TYR A 69 -4.24 7.47 -4.98
C TYR A 69 -4.18 8.96 -4.71
N VAL A 70 -5.18 9.50 -4.01
CA VAL A 70 -5.17 10.92 -3.65
C VAL A 70 -4.00 11.23 -2.71
N LEU A 71 -3.80 10.38 -1.70
CA LEU A 71 -2.67 10.56 -0.78
C LEU A 71 -1.34 10.48 -1.52
N LEU A 72 -1.21 9.53 -2.43
CA LEU A 72 0.01 9.38 -3.22
C LEU A 72 0.28 10.65 -4.03
N GLU A 73 -0.75 11.19 -4.64
CA GLU A 73 -0.60 12.41 -5.43
C GLU A 73 -0.14 13.57 -4.56
N GLU A 74 -0.69 13.68 -3.36
CA GLU A 74 -0.29 14.74 -2.43
C GLU A 74 1.18 14.59 -2.04
N TYR A 75 1.63 13.36 -1.78
CA TYR A 75 3.03 13.12 -1.43
C TYR A 75 3.95 13.47 -2.59
N ILE A 76 3.55 13.14 -3.81
CA ILE A 76 4.35 13.46 -4.98
C ILE A 76 4.45 14.96 -5.14
N GLN A 77 3.35 15.68 -4.95
CA GLN A 77 3.38 17.14 -5.09
C GLN A 77 4.26 17.78 -4.02
N GLU A 78 4.18 17.30 -2.79
CA GLU A 78 5.04 17.78 -1.73
C GLU A 78 6.51 17.58 -2.06
N PHE A 79 6.82 16.38 -2.57
CA PHE A 79 8.19 16.08 -2.96
C PHE A 79 8.66 17.03 -4.07
N MET A 80 7.83 17.22 -5.08
CA MET A 80 8.19 18.10 -6.20
C MET A 80 8.43 19.52 -5.75
N GLN A 81 7.66 20.00 -4.77
CA GLN A 81 7.85 21.35 -4.24
C GLN A 81 9.14 21.44 -3.43
N SER A 82 9.52 20.38 -2.75
CA SER A 82 10.68 20.42 -1.86
C SER A 82 12.01 20.43 -2.62
N ILE A 83 12.01 20.05 -3.90
CA ILE A 83 13.25 19.98 -4.67
C ILE A 83 13.48 21.20 -5.54
N LYS A 84 12.67 22.24 -5.39
CA LYS A 84 12.86 23.48 -6.14
C LYS A 84 14.00 24.30 -5.61
#